data_91ddf1f179b91c24971d8f4530447f80
#
_entry.id   91ddf1f179b91c24971d8f4530447f80
#
_cell.length_a   1.000
_cell.length_b   1.000
_cell.length_c   1.000
_cell.angle_alpha   90.00
_cell.angle_beta   90.00
_cell.angle_gamma   90.00
#
_symmetry.space_group_name_H-M   'P 1'
#
loop_
_entity.id
_entity.type
_entity.pdbx_description
1 polymer ?
#
loop_
_entity_poly.entity_id
_entity_poly.type
_entity_poly.pdbx_seq_one_letter_code
_entity_poly.pdbx_strand_id
1 'polypeptide(L)'
;MLLLPKLILSGYVMQSPTQHASSPAVSASPTTLGKNILLGVTGGIAAYKSAVLVRRLKDAGFAVRVIMTAGAQAFVTPLTFQALSGEPVHTSLLDPEAEAGMGHIELARWADLLLVAPASANALARIAAGAADDLLTTVILATLAPVMVAPAMNQQMWQNQITQRNLQTLRDYQINVIEPDAGSQACGDIGAGRLPEPEDLVQRVLAHFATASNHAPKAAGVLAGKHVVITAGPTREALDPVRYVSNHSSGKMGFALAEACQAAGARVTLLAGPVSLSTPLGVERINIISARDLLAASERIVDAGCDVFIATAAVADYRAEHIAEQKIKKQGDSLTLTMVKNPDVVATIAKHAKRPFMIGFAAETEQMETYARGKLDSKLLDMIACNDVSRGDIGFASDDNAMTVFYADRYGLEKVVLAKANKHVIAEQLVTCLVQAGD
;
A
#
# COMPACT_ATOMS: atom_id res chain seq x y z
N MET A 1 -15.47 59.30 -54.18
CA MET A 1 -14.03 59.22 -53.76
C MET A 1 -14.00 59.10 -52.25
N LEU A 2 -14.07 57.91 -51.70
CA LEU A 2 -14.04 57.62 -50.29
C LEU A 2 -13.07 56.45 -50.07
N LEU A 3 -11.99 56.76 -49.36
CA LEU A 3 -10.93 55.85 -49.02
C LEU A 3 -11.34 54.90 -47.89
N LEU A 4 -11.23 53.58 -48.11
CA LEU A 4 -11.36 52.57 -47.07
C LEU A 4 -9.95 52.26 -46.47
N PRO A 5 -9.85 52.15 -45.13
CA PRO A 5 -8.59 51.77 -44.49
C PRO A 5 -8.38 50.25 -44.51
N LYS A 6 -7.10 49.83 -44.77
CA LYS A 6 -6.63 48.47 -44.74
C LYS A 6 -6.68 47.90 -43.31
N LEU A 7 -7.39 46.79 -43.12
CA LEU A 7 -7.29 45.96 -41.91
C LEU A 7 -6.02 45.11 -41.99
N ILE A 8 -5.14 45.24 -41.00
CA ILE A 8 -3.97 44.38 -40.78
C ILE A 8 -4.44 43.18 -39.98
N LEU A 9 -4.46 41.99 -40.57
CA LEU A 9 -4.66 40.71 -39.90
C LEU A 9 -3.36 40.31 -39.18
N SER A 10 -3.32 40.47 -37.86
CA SER A 10 -2.30 39.92 -36.98
C SER A 10 -2.52 38.43 -36.88
N GLY A 11 -1.50 37.62 -37.30
CA GLY A 11 -1.54 36.17 -37.24
C GLY A 11 -1.52 35.68 -35.80
N TYR A 12 -2.55 34.95 -35.41
CA TYR A 12 -2.59 34.16 -34.19
C TYR A 12 -1.88 32.83 -34.48
N VAL A 13 -0.71 32.64 -33.92
CA VAL A 13 -0.04 31.34 -33.88
C VAL A 13 -0.76 30.46 -32.86
N MET A 14 -1.46 29.45 -33.31
CA MET A 14 -1.99 28.42 -32.44
C MET A 14 -0.81 27.63 -31.83
N GLN A 15 -0.61 27.79 -30.53
CA GLN A 15 0.22 26.88 -29.74
C GLN A 15 -0.53 25.56 -29.58
N SER A 16 0.13 24.47 -29.96
CA SER A 16 -0.36 23.09 -29.77
C SER A 16 -0.59 22.80 -28.30
N PRO A 17 -1.64 22.06 -27.91
CA PRO A 17 -1.87 21.72 -26.50
C PRO A 17 -0.75 20.79 -26.02
N THR A 18 -0.12 21.23 -24.93
CA THR A 18 0.80 20.43 -24.12
C THR A 18 0.17 19.09 -23.80
N GLN A 19 0.91 18.03 -24.07
CA GLN A 19 0.56 16.66 -23.69
C GLN A 19 0.28 16.60 -22.19
N HIS A 20 -0.95 16.24 -21.82
CA HIS A 20 -1.28 15.83 -20.48
C HIS A 20 -0.44 14.60 -20.13
N ALA A 21 0.39 14.74 -19.10
CA ALA A 21 1.08 13.65 -18.50
C ALA A 21 0.07 12.57 -18.09
N SER A 22 0.19 11.40 -18.68
CA SER A 22 -0.54 10.19 -18.29
C SER A 22 -0.18 9.86 -16.84
N SER A 23 -1.19 9.82 -15.96
CA SER A 23 -1.06 9.28 -14.60
C SER A 23 -0.44 7.88 -14.67
N PRO A 24 0.46 7.51 -13.75
CA PRO A 24 1.10 6.21 -13.77
C PRO A 24 0.04 5.10 -13.65
N ALA A 25 0.06 4.16 -14.58
CA ALA A 25 -0.73 2.95 -14.52
C ALA A 25 -0.37 2.19 -13.23
N VAL A 26 -1.36 1.92 -12.39
CA VAL A 26 -1.22 1.02 -11.23
C VAL A 26 -0.92 -0.36 -11.79
N SER A 27 0.31 -0.85 -11.63
CA SER A 27 0.67 -2.20 -12.08
C SER A 27 -0.10 -3.22 -11.25
N ALA A 28 -0.82 -4.12 -11.93
CA ALA A 28 -1.55 -5.20 -11.29
C ALA A 28 -0.60 -6.07 -10.45
N SER A 29 -0.89 -6.20 -9.17
CA SER A 29 -0.20 -7.16 -8.29
C SER A 29 -0.59 -8.59 -8.70
N PRO A 30 0.31 -9.57 -8.64
CA PRO A 30 0.02 -10.96 -9.02
C PRO A 30 -1.19 -11.58 -8.29
N THR A 31 -1.54 -11.07 -7.12
CA THR A 31 -2.68 -11.49 -6.30
C THR A 31 -4.05 -11.06 -6.82
N THR A 32 -4.10 -10.09 -7.75
CA THR A 32 -5.35 -9.52 -8.29
C THR A 32 -5.65 -9.96 -9.72
N LEU A 33 -4.66 -10.52 -10.42
CA LEU A 33 -4.85 -11.03 -11.78
C LEU A 33 -5.93 -12.12 -11.82
N GLY A 34 -7.05 -11.81 -12.49
CA GLY A 34 -8.16 -12.73 -12.68
C GLY A 34 -9.20 -12.76 -11.56
N LYS A 35 -9.15 -11.87 -10.56
CA LYS A 35 -10.22 -11.74 -9.57
C LYS A 35 -11.40 -10.93 -10.09
N ASN A 36 -12.60 -11.36 -9.73
CA ASN A 36 -13.87 -10.89 -10.26
C ASN A 36 -14.57 -9.98 -9.25
N ILE A 37 -14.78 -8.72 -9.61
CA ILE A 37 -15.54 -7.75 -8.80
C ILE A 37 -16.92 -7.55 -9.41
N LEU A 38 -17.96 -7.83 -8.62
CA LEU A 38 -19.32 -7.45 -8.96
C LEU A 38 -19.65 -6.13 -8.28
N LEU A 39 -19.75 -5.07 -9.08
CA LEU A 39 -20.02 -3.71 -8.58
C LEU A 39 -21.52 -3.43 -8.60
N GLY A 40 -22.12 -3.25 -7.43
CA GLY A 40 -23.49 -2.77 -7.26
C GLY A 40 -23.51 -1.24 -7.20
N VAL A 41 -24.24 -0.59 -8.12
CA VAL A 41 -24.41 0.87 -8.13
C VAL A 41 -25.83 1.22 -7.74
N THR A 42 -25.98 2.04 -6.68
CA THR A 42 -27.30 2.48 -6.19
C THR A 42 -27.56 3.96 -6.43
N GLY A 43 -28.81 4.40 -6.25
CA GLY A 43 -29.23 5.76 -6.58
C GLY A 43 -28.65 6.82 -5.65
N GLY A 44 -28.01 7.81 -6.25
CA GLY A 44 -27.44 8.99 -5.59
C GLY A 44 -26.48 9.71 -6.48
N ILE A 45 -26.24 10.99 -6.20
CA ILE A 45 -25.34 11.82 -7.02
C ILE A 45 -23.93 11.19 -7.12
N ALA A 46 -23.45 10.51 -6.08
CA ALA A 46 -22.14 9.88 -6.06
C ALA A 46 -21.98 8.72 -7.07
N ALA A 47 -23.05 8.28 -7.75
CA ALA A 47 -23.00 7.24 -8.78
C ALA A 47 -22.04 7.57 -9.93
N TYR A 48 -21.77 8.85 -10.21
CA TYR A 48 -20.80 9.25 -11.23
C TYR A 48 -19.37 8.77 -10.89
N LYS A 49 -19.00 8.71 -9.59
CA LYS A 49 -17.70 8.22 -9.15
C LYS A 49 -17.51 6.74 -9.45
N SER A 50 -18.60 5.96 -9.50
CA SER A 50 -18.56 4.53 -9.81
C SER A 50 -18.10 4.27 -11.24
N ALA A 51 -18.34 5.20 -12.17
CA ALA A 51 -17.81 5.11 -13.53
C ALA A 51 -16.27 5.19 -13.54
N VAL A 52 -15.68 6.09 -12.74
CA VAL A 52 -14.24 6.18 -12.54
C VAL A 52 -13.74 4.93 -11.81
N LEU A 53 -14.47 4.46 -10.79
CA LEU A 53 -14.13 3.27 -10.01
C LEU A 53 -14.01 2.01 -10.88
N VAL A 54 -14.94 1.78 -11.82
CA VAL A 54 -14.85 0.66 -12.79
C VAL A 54 -13.52 0.70 -13.52
N ARG A 55 -13.14 1.87 -14.05
CA ARG A 55 -11.87 2.02 -14.77
C ARG A 55 -10.68 1.71 -13.88
N ARG A 56 -10.65 2.27 -12.65
CA ARG A 56 -9.56 2.04 -11.70
C ARG A 56 -9.43 0.60 -11.23
N LEU A 57 -10.55 -0.11 -11.03
CA LEU A 57 -10.54 -1.55 -10.72
C LEU A 57 -9.96 -2.36 -11.89
N LYS A 58 -10.33 -2.04 -13.13
CA LYS A 58 -9.74 -2.69 -14.33
C LYS A 58 -8.25 -2.38 -14.49
N ASP A 59 -7.83 -1.14 -14.26
CA ASP A 59 -6.43 -0.74 -14.28
C ASP A 59 -5.62 -1.51 -13.21
N ALA A 60 -6.25 -1.86 -12.08
CA ALA A 60 -5.68 -2.70 -11.03
C ALA A 60 -5.72 -4.21 -11.32
N GLY A 61 -6.21 -4.63 -12.50
CA GLY A 61 -6.18 -6.03 -12.96
C GLY A 61 -7.41 -6.85 -12.60
N PHE A 62 -8.50 -6.24 -12.11
CA PHE A 62 -9.76 -6.93 -11.82
C PHE A 62 -10.63 -7.07 -13.07
N ALA A 63 -11.36 -8.19 -13.17
CA ALA A 63 -12.53 -8.29 -14.03
C ALA A 63 -13.73 -7.63 -13.31
N VAL A 64 -14.48 -6.77 -14.00
CA VAL A 64 -15.58 -6.01 -13.38
C VAL A 64 -16.87 -6.20 -14.15
N ARG A 65 -17.92 -6.69 -13.49
CA ARG A 65 -19.32 -6.65 -13.95
C ARG A 65 -20.12 -5.69 -13.08
N VAL A 66 -21.16 -5.10 -13.63
CA VAL A 66 -21.94 -4.05 -12.95
C VAL A 66 -23.41 -4.41 -12.86
N ILE A 67 -23.97 -4.27 -11.64
CA ILE A 67 -25.41 -4.26 -11.39
C ILE A 67 -25.83 -2.82 -11.07
N MET A 68 -26.89 -2.35 -11.71
CA MET A 68 -27.48 -1.04 -11.42
C MET A 68 -28.90 -1.18 -10.89
N THR A 69 -29.19 -0.55 -9.75
CA THR A 69 -30.57 -0.40 -9.30
C THR A 69 -31.32 0.60 -10.18
N ALA A 70 -32.65 0.56 -10.21
CA ALA A 70 -33.47 1.52 -10.92
C ALA A 70 -33.15 2.98 -10.52
N GLY A 71 -32.86 3.21 -9.23
CA GLY A 71 -32.44 4.53 -8.74
C GLY A 71 -31.08 4.97 -9.30
N ALA A 72 -30.15 4.07 -9.57
CA ALA A 72 -28.84 4.40 -10.14
C ALA A 72 -28.97 4.88 -11.59
N GLN A 73 -29.86 4.28 -12.36
CA GLN A 73 -30.08 4.63 -13.78
C GLN A 73 -30.61 6.04 -13.99
N ALA A 74 -31.20 6.66 -12.95
CA ALA A 74 -31.60 8.07 -12.99
C ALA A 74 -30.39 9.05 -12.94
N PHE A 75 -29.23 8.62 -12.46
CA PHE A 75 -28.03 9.43 -12.33
C PHE A 75 -26.98 9.13 -13.41
N VAL A 76 -26.82 7.88 -13.80
CA VAL A 76 -25.85 7.43 -14.81
C VAL A 76 -26.51 6.34 -15.65
N THR A 77 -26.32 6.37 -16.95
CA THR A 77 -26.92 5.37 -17.85
C THR A 77 -26.15 4.04 -17.82
N PRO A 78 -26.81 2.90 -18.03
CA PRO A 78 -26.15 1.58 -18.16
C PRO A 78 -25.06 1.58 -19.25
N LEU A 79 -25.29 2.30 -20.36
CA LEU A 79 -24.34 2.40 -21.47
C LEU A 79 -22.97 2.95 -21.02
N THR A 80 -22.94 3.88 -20.07
CA THR A 80 -21.68 4.40 -19.50
C THR A 80 -20.85 3.28 -18.87
N PHE A 81 -21.47 2.44 -18.05
CA PHE A 81 -20.79 1.33 -17.39
C PHE A 81 -20.42 0.21 -18.36
N GLN A 82 -21.27 -0.07 -19.33
CA GLN A 82 -20.98 -1.05 -20.39
C GLN A 82 -19.74 -0.64 -21.19
N ALA A 83 -19.65 0.62 -21.59
CA ALA A 83 -18.47 1.13 -22.32
C ALA A 83 -17.18 1.08 -21.50
N LEU A 84 -17.26 1.27 -20.17
CA LEU A 84 -16.10 1.27 -19.28
C LEU A 84 -15.68 -0.14 -18.85
N SER A 85 -16.64 -1.02 -18.53
CA SER A 85 -16.36 -2.40 -18.13
C SER A 85 -16.01 -3.29 -19.33
N GLY A 86 -16.62 -3.04 -20.48
CA GLY A 86 -16.59 -3.94 -21.64
C GLY A 86 -17.56 -5.12 -21.49
N GLU A 87 -18.37 -5.14 -20.45
CA GLU A 87 -19.33 -6.20 -20.09
C GLU A 87 -20.76 -5.65 -20.09
N PRO A 88 -21.79 -6.48 -20.34
CA PRO A 88 -23.18 -6.09 -20.19
C PRO A 88 -23.46 -5.59 -18.78
N VAL A 89 -24.34 -4.60 -18.65
CA VAL A 89 -24.79 -4.07 -17.35
C VAL A 89 -26.13 -4.71 -16.98
N HIS A 90 -26.20 -5.29 -15.79
CA HIS A 90 -27.37 -5.98 -15.30
C HIS A 90 -28.29 -5.02 -14.52
N THR A 91 -29.53 -4.89 -14.94
CA THR A 91 -30.46 -3.88 -14.39
C THR A 91 -31.77 -4.47 -13.87
N SER A 92 -32.11 -5.70 -14.24
CA SER A 92 -33.39 -6.35 -13.91
C SER A 92 -33.17 -7.74 -13.34
N LEU A 93 -33.95 -8.10 -12.32
CA LEU A 93 -34.00 -9.48 -11.81
C LEU A 93 -34.66 -10.44 -12.82
N LEU A 94 -35.65 -9.94 -13.53
CA LEU A 94 -36.44 -10.69 -14.52
C LEU A 94 -36.08 -10.20 -15.92
N ASP A 95 -34.86 -10.51 -16.38
CA ASP A 95 -34.40 -10.23 -17.74
C ASP A 95 -34.55 -11.51 -18.59
N PRO A 96 -35.47 -11.53 -19.56
CA PRO A 96 -35.72 -12.73 -20.36
C PRO A 96 -34.50 -13.24 -21.14
N GLU A 97 -33.56 -12.35 -21.51
CA GLU A 97 -32.33 -12.72 -22.22
C GLU A 97 -31.29 -13.32 -21.25
N ALA A 98 -31.29 -12.89 -19.98
CA ALA A 98 -30.39 -13.40 -18.93
C ALA A 98 -30.99 -14.59 -18.17
N GLU A 99 -32.32 -14.75 -18.11
CA GLU A 99 -32.99 -15.79 -17.33
C GLU A 99 -32.88 -17.20 -17.93
N ALA A 100 -32.51 -17.36 -19.18
CA ALA A 100 -32.23 -18.69 -19.74
C ALA A 100 -31.15 -19.47 -18.97
N GLY A 101 -30.41 -18.81 -18.03
CA GLY A 101 -29.35 -19.37 -17.20
C GLY A 101 -29.41 -19.04 -15.72
N MET A 102 -30.54 -18.55 -15.13
CA MET A 102 -30.59 -18.05 -13.75
C MET A 102 -29.54 -16.94 -13.49
N GLY A 103 -29.62 -15.84 -14.22
CA GLY A 103 -28.62 -14.76 -14.26
C GLY A 103 -28.16 -14.23 -12.90
N HIS A 104 -29.06 -14.14 -11.88
CA HIS A 104 -28.67 -13.72 -10.52
C HIS A 104 -27.77 -14.76 -9.82
N ILE A 105 -27.98 -16.06 -10.04
CA ILE A 105 -27.12 -17.13 -9.49
C ILE A 105 -25.76 -17.15 -10.20
N GLU A 106 -25.75 -16.91 -11.53
CA GLU A 106 -24.51 -16.81 -12.27
C GLU A 106 -23.66 -15.65 -11.76
N LEU A 107 -24.24 -14.46 -11.59
CA LEU A 107 -23.56 -13.29 -11.03
C LEU A 107 -23.05 -13.54 -9.61
N ALA A 108 -23.87 -14.17 -8.76
CA ALA A 108 -23.51 -14.50 -7.39
C ALA A 108 -22.33 -15.47 -7.31
N ARG A 109 -22.23 -16.44 -8.24
CA ARG A 109 -21.12 -17.41 -8.32
C ARG A 109 -19.88 -16.85 -9.00
N TRP A 110 -20.06 -15.92 -9.94
CA TRP A 110 -18.96 -15.31 -10.68
C TRP A 110 -18.10 -14.40 -9.81
N ALA A 111 -18.69 -13.72 -8.82
CA ALA A 111 -18.02 -12.73 -8.00
C ALA A 111 -17.04 -13.37 -7.00
N ASP A 112 -15.81 -12.87 -6.94
CA ASP A 112 -14.88 -13.08 -5.81
C ASP A 112 -15.10 -12.03 -4.70
N LEU A 113 -15.69 -10.87 -5.06
CA LEU A 113 -16.09 -9.80 -4.14
C LEU A 113 -17.29 -9.05 -4.73
N LEU A 114 -18.30 -8.76 -3.90
CA LEU A 114 -19.39 -7.86 -4.24
C LEU A 114 -19.17 -6.52 -3.53
N LEU A 115 -18.98 -5.45 -4.32
CA LEU A 115 -18.80 -4.09 -3.81
C LEU A 115 -20.01 -3.23 -4.17
N VAL A 116 -20.72 -2.69 -3.17
CA VAL A 116 -21.81 -1.73 -3.39
C VAL A 116 -21.28 -0.30 -3.21
N ALA A 117 -21.10 0.41 -4.30
CA ALA A 117 -20.56 1.76 -4.31
C ALA A 117 -21.20 2.62 -5.43
N PRO A 118 -21.93 3.71 -5.10
CA PRO A 118 -22.35 4.09 -3.76
C PRO A 118 -23.42 3.17 -3.20
N ALA A 119 -23.48 3.03 -1.85
CA ALA A 119 -24.58 2.41 -1.13
C ALA A 119 -25.48 3.50 -0.52
N SER A 120 -26.66 3.70 -1.09
CA SER A 120 -27.65 4.65 -0.55
C SER A 120 -28.25 4.17 0.75
N ALA A 121 -28.82 5.07 1.56
CA ALA A 121 -29.52 4.70 2.79
C ALA A 121 -30.63 3.68 2.55
N ASN A 122 -31.37 3.79 1.42
CA ASN A 122 -32.37 2.83 1.01
C ASN A 122 -31.76 1.44 0.74
N ALA A 123 -30.67 1.36 -0.01
CA ALA A 123 -29.99 0.11 -0.30
C ALA A 123 -29.48 -0.55 1.00
N LEU A 124 -28.84 0.22 1.90
CA LEU A 124 -28.40 -0.29 3.20
C LEU A 124 -29.55 -0.86 4.04
N ALA A 125 -30.71 -0.15 4.08
CA ALA A 125 -31.88 -0.61 4.82
C ALA A 125 -32.43 -1.92 4.25
N ARG A 126 -32.50 -2.05 2.93
CA ARG A 126 -33.00 -3.25 2.24
C ARG A 126 -32.05 -4.44 2.43
N ILE A 127 -30.75 -4.23 2.33
CA ILE A 127 -29.75 -5.27 2.58
C ILE A 127 -29.82 -5.72 4.04
N ALA A 128 -29.90 -4.78 5.00
CA ALA A 128 -29.99 -5.08 6.42
C ALA A 128 -31.29 -5.84 6.79
N ALA A 129 -32.38 -5.64 6.03
CA ALA A 129 -33.63 -6.34 6.20
C ALA A 129 -33.70 -7.69 5.46
N GLY A 130 -32.67 -8.06 4.69
CA GLY A 130 -32.68 -9.29 3.89
C GLY A 130 -33.67 -9.25 2.72
N ALA A 131 -33.93 -8.08 2.12
CA ALA A 131 -34.81 -7.95 0.98
C ALA A 131 -34.21 -8.66 -0.27
N ALA A 132 -35.08 -9.18 -1.13
CA ALA A 132 -34.74 -9.80 -2.41
C ALA A 132 -35.73 -9.35 -3.50
N ASP A 133 -36.01 -8.06 -3.53
CA ASP A 133 -37.03 -7.44 -4.40
C ASP A 133 -36.41 -6.72 -5.62
N ASP A 134 -35.09 -6.74 -5.74
CA ASP A 134 -34.36 -6.36 -6.96
C ASP A 134 -33.14 -7.28 -7.18
N LEU A 135 -32.51 -7.12 -8.35
CA LEU A 135 -31.35 -7.95 -8.72
C LEU A 135 -30.19 -7.82 -7.73
N LEU A 136 -29.85 -6.62 -7.27
CA LEU A 136 -28.72 -6.38 -6.37
C LEU A 136 -28.93 -7.09 -5.02
N THR A 137 -30.06 -6.87 -4.38
CA THR A 137 -30.39 -7.47 -3.07
C THR A 137 -30.53 -9.00 -3.17
N THR A 138 -31.07 -9.50 -4.28
CA THR A 138 -31.17 -10.95 -4.54
C THR A 138 -29.79 -11.58 -4.69
N VAL A 139 -28.89 -10.96 -5.44
CA VAL A 139 -27.51 -11.45 -5.62
C VAL A 139 -26.74 -11.41 -4.30
N ILE A 140 -26.94 -10.38 -3.46
CA ILE A 140 -26.30 -10.29 -2.13
C ILE A 140 -26.72 -11.47 -1.24
N LEU A 141 -27.98 -11.91 -1.29
CA LEU A 141 -28.43 -13.08 -0.54
C LEU A 141 -27.96 -14.42 -1.13
N ALA A 142 -27.68 -14.47 -2.42
CA ALA A 142 -27.30 -15.69 -3.13
C ALA A 142 -25.78 -15.91 -3.18
N THR A 143 -24.95 -14.88 -2.94
CA THR A 143 -23.51 -14.97 -3.08
C THR A 143 -22.83 -15.55 -1.84
N LEU A 144 -21.76 -16.33 -2.07
CA LEU A 144 -20.80 -16.73 -1.04
C LEU A 144 -19.58 -15.78 -0.99
N ALA A 145 -19.47 -14.86 -1.95
CA ALA A 145 -18.40 -13.89 -1.96
C ALA A 145 -18.58 -12.86 -0.81
N PRO A 146 -17.50 -12.37 -0.24
CA PRO A 146 -17.53 -11.26 0.70
C PRO A 146 -18.28 -10.06 0.11
N VAL A 147 -19.01 -9.34 0.97
CA VAL A 147 -19.75 -8.14 0.57
C VAL A 147 -19.13 -6.91 1.25
N MET A 148 -18.86 -5.88 0.47
CA MET A 148 -18.42 -4.58 0.94
C MET A 148 -19.44 -3.51 0.53
N VAL A 149 -19.76 -2.59 1.42
CA VAL A 149 -20.66 -1.46 1.12
C VAL A 149 -19.96 -0.14 1.41
N ALA A 150 -20.02 0.79 0.46
CA ALA A 150 -19.50 2.14 0.58
C ALA A 150 -20.66 3.15 0.65
N PRO A 151 -21.12 3.53 1.85
CA PRO A 151 -22.24 4.44 2.03
C PRO A 151 -21.99 5.81 1.43
N ALA A 152 -23.03 6.40 0.81
CA ALA A 152 -23.02 7.78 0.35
C ALA A 152 -24.40 8.40 0.53
N MET A 153 -24.49 9.43 1.37
CA MET A 153 -25.73 10.13 1.70
C MET A 153 -25.45 11.48 2.36
N ASN A 154 -26.49 12.29 2.55
CA ASN A 154 -26.39 13.49 3.35
C ASN A 154 -25.92 13.19 4.78
N GLN A 155 -25.19 14.11 5.42
CA GLN A 155 -24.64 13.93 6.76
C GLN A 155 -25.71 13.64 7.83
N GLN A 156 -26.91 14.26 7.76
CA GLN A 156 -27.99 14.00 8.70
C GLN A 156 -28.56 12.60 8.53
N MET A 157 -28.65 12.13 7.27
CA MET A 157 -29.03 10.74 6.98
C MET A 157 -27.99 9.75 7.52
N TRP A 158 -26.71 10.09 7.40
CA TRP A 158 -25.61 9.27 7.92
C TRP A 158 -25.68 9.15 9.46
N GLN A 159 -25.87 10.27 10.15
CA GLN A 159 -25.94 10.33 11.62
C GLN A 159 -27.28 9.78 12.18
N ASN A 160 -28.28 9.57 11.35
CA ASN A 160 -29.58 9.10 11.79
C ASN A 160 -29.50 7.73 12.46
N GLN A 161 -30.11 7.58 13.63
CA GLN A 161 -30.09 6.34 14.42
C GLN A 161 -30.58 5.11 13.66
N ILE A 162 -31.55 5.29 12.74
CA ILE A 162 -32.06 4.17 11.92
C ILE A 162 -30.96 3.73 10.93
N THR A 163 -30.24 4.67 10.31
CA THR A 163 -29.12 4.36 9.44
C THR A 163 -28.01 3.65 10.21
N GLN A 164 -27.63 4.18 11.38
CA GLN A 164 -26.59 3.58 12.22
C GLN A 164 -26.98 2.17 12.71
N ARG A 165 -28.24 1.93 13.07
CA ARG A 165 -28.75 0.59 13.38
C ARG A 165 -28.60 -0.36 12.18
N ASN A 166 -28.98 0.07 10.97
CA ASN A 166 -28.85 -0.76 9.77
C ASN A 166 -27.38 -1.09 9.48
N LEU A 167 -26.48 -0.11 9.64
CA LEU A 167 -25.03 -0.35 9.49
C LEU A 167 -24.51 -1.34 10.53
N GLN A 168 -24.96 -1.26 11.78
CA GLN A 168 -24.59 -2.24 12.81
C GLN A 168 -25.09 -3.64 12.44
N THR A 169 -26.33 -3.78 11.98
CA THR A 169 -26.89 -5.05 11.48
C THR A 169 -26.04 -5.62 10.34
N LEU A 170 -25.58 -4.78 9.40
CA LEU A 170 -24.71 -5.24 8.31
C LEU A 170 -23.35 -5.74 8.82
N ARG A 171 -22.77 -5.06 9.80
CA ARG A 171 -21.51 -5.49 10.45
C ARG A 171 -21.69 -6.81 11.20
N ASP A 172 -22.80 -7.00 11.90
CA ASP A 172 -23.14 -8.25 12.61
C ASP A 172 -23.26 -9.43 11.63
N TYR A 173 -23.69 -9.18 10.38
CA TYR A 173 -23.70 -10.16 9.28
C TYR A 173 -22.37 -10.22 8.49
N GLN A 174 -21.28 -9.67 9.05
CA GLN A 174 -19.93 -9.67 8.45
C GLN A 174 -19.84 -8.94 7.10
N ILE A 175 -20.80 -8.08 6.78
CA ILE A 175 -20.69 -7.17 5.64
C ILE A 175 -19.73 -6.04 6.00
N ASN A 176 -18.70 -5.86 5.20
CA ASN A 176 -17.68 -4.83 5.43
C ASN A 176 -18.23 -3.45 5.06
N VAL A 177 -18.37 -2.58 6.06
CA VAL A 177 -18.82 -1.20 5.86
C VAL A 177 -17.61 -0.28 5.72
N ILE A 178 -17.45 0.31 4.55
CA ILE A 178 -16.44 1.33 4.28
C ILE A 178 -16.97 2.66 4.79
N GLU A 179 -16.31 3.23 5.81
CA GLU A 179 -16.73 4.53 6.36
C GLU A 179 -16.67 5.63 5.29
N PRO A 180 -17.71 6.47 5.19
CA PRO A 180 -17.73 7.58 4.25
C PRO A 180 -16.77 8.69 4.69
N ASP A 181 -16.27 9.45 3.71
CA ASP A 181 -15.44 10.62 3.96
C ASP A 181 -16.25 11.77 4.53
N ALA A 182 -15.57 12.65 5.27
CA ALA A 182 -16.11 13.93 5.70
C ALA A 182 -15.73 15.05 4.73
N GLY A 183 -16.61 16.06 4.60
CA GLY A 183 -16.33 17.25 3.79
C GLY A 183 -17.59 17.93 3.31
N SER A 184 -17.42 18.91 2.39
CA SER A 184 -18.53 19.62 1.78
C SER A 184 -19.36 18.70 0.87
N GLN A 185 -20.66 18.73 1.03
CA GLN A 185 -21.63 17.92 0.27
C GLN A 185 -22.32 18.77 -0.79
N ALA A 186 -22.94 18.14 -1.78
CA ALA A 186 -23.61 18.83 -2.88
C ALA A 186 -24.78 19.74 -2.44
N CYS A 187 -25.36 19.48 -1.26
CA CYS A 187 -26.40 20.32 -0.65
C CYS A 187 -25.85 21.54 0.12
N GLY A 188 -24.52 21.71 0.20
CA GLY A 188 -23.87 22.78 0.95
C GLY A 188 -23.53 22.41 2.42
N ASP A 189 -23.99 21.29 2.92
CA ASP A 189 -23.65 20.79 4.26
C ASP A 189 -22.20 20.34 4.34
N ILE A 190 -21.63 20.36 5.55
CA ILE A 190 -20.28 19.85 5.85
C ILE A 190 -20.38 18.74 6.88
N GLY A 191 -19.87 17.55 6.58
CA GLY A 191 -19.90 16.42 7.49
C GLY A 191 -19.56 15.10 6.81
N ALA A 192 -19.67 14.00 7.56
CA ALA A 192 -19.49 12.64 7.06
C ALA A 192 -20.67 12.23 6.17
N GLY A 193 -20.43 11.42 5.15
CA GLY A 193 -21.46 10.89 4.25
C GLY A 193 -21.06 10.95 2.77
N ARG A 194 -19.86 11.39 2.44
CA ARG A 194 -19.34 11.39 1.06
C ARG A 194 -18.77 10.02 0.71
N LEU A 195 -19.06 9.56 -0.52
CA LEU A 195 -18.37 8.40 -1.06
C LEU A 195 -16.85 8.67 -1.09
N PRO A 196 -16.00 7.79 -0.53
CA PRO A 196 -14.55 7.88 -0.68
C PRO A 196 -14.13 8.01 -2.15
N GLU A 197 -12.95 8.51 -2.40
CA GLU A 197 -12.46 8.65 -3.76
C GLU A 197 -12.25 7.25 -4.39
N PRO A 198 -12.44 7.11 -5.72
CA PRO A 198 -12.31 5.81 -6.39
C PRO A 198 -10.99 5.12 -6.11
N GLU A 199 -9.91 5.87 -6.02
CA GLU A 199 -8.57 5.36 -5.69
C GLU A 199 -8.52 4.71 -4.30
N ASP A 200 -9.15 5.34 -3.29
CA ASP A 200 -9.21 4.80 -1.92
C ASP A 200 -10.07 3.54 -1.85
N LEU A 201 -11.17 3.49 -2.62
CA LEU A 201 -12.01 2.29 -2.73
C LEU A 201 -11.22 1.13 -3.35
N VAL A 202 -10.43 1.38 -4.40
CA VAL A 202 -9.53 0.36 -5.00
C VAL A 202 -8.52 -0.14 -3.97
N GLN A 203 -7.90 0.75 -3.19
CA GLN A 203 -6.95 0.32 -2.15
C GLN A 203 -7.61 -0.56 -1.09
N ARG A 204 -8.86 -0.29 -0.70
CA ARG A 204 -9.61 -1.15 0.23
C ARG A 204 -9.95 -2.51 -0.37
N VAL A 205 -10.28 -2.58 -1.66
CA VAL A 205 -10.47 -3.83 -2.39
C VAL A 205 -9.17 -4.63 -2.47
N LEU A 206 -8.06 -4.00 -2.80
CA LEU A 206 -6.73 -4.63 -2.83
C LEU A 206 -6.36 -5.17 -1.44
N ALA A 207 -6.55 -4.37 -0.39
CA ALA A 207 -6.30 -4.78 0.99
C ALA A 207 -7.18 -5.97 1.41
N HIS A 208 -8.45 -6.02 0.97
CA HIS A 208 -9.34 -7.15 1.22
C HIS A 208 -8.77 -8.46 0.63
N PHE A 209 -8.34 -8.46 -0.63
CA PHE A 209 -7.77 -9.65 -1.24
C PHE A 209 -6.40 -10.02 -0.66
N ALA A 210 -5.58 -9.04 -0.28
CA ALA A 210 -4.34 -9.28 0.46
C ALA A 210 -4.62 -9.94 1.82
N THR A 211 -5.68 -9.51 2.55
CA THR A 211 -6.09 -10.10 3.83
C THR A 211 -6.77 -11.47 3.65
N ALA A 212 -7.60 -11.64 2.62
CA ALA A 212 -8.26 -12.91 2.31
C ALA A 212 -7.23 -13.99 1.92
N SER A 213 -6.15 -13.61 1.25
CA SER A 213 -5.00 -14.52 1.02
C SER A 213 -4.35 -14.97 2.34
N ASN A 214 -4.56 -14.24 3.44
CA ASN A 214 -4.06 -14.57 4.78
C ASN A 214 -5.05 -15.37 5.64
N HIS A 215 -6.32 -15.59 5.21
CA HIS A 215 -7.37 -16.31 5.96
C HIS A 215 -7.74 -17.69 5.40
N ALA A 216 -7.24 -18.09 4.21
CA ALA A 216 -7.17 -19.52 3.91
C ALA A 216 -6.26 -20.16 4.98
N PRO A 217 -6.56 -21.40 5.51
CA PRO A 217 -5.63 -22.08 6.37
C PRO A 217 -4.35 -22.28 5.57
N LYS A 218 -3.41 -21.35 5.69
CA LYS A 218 -2.08 -21.46 5.12
C LYS A 218 -1.46 -22.72 5.74
N ALA A 219 -1.06 -23.66 4.91
CA ALA A 219 0.08 -24.51 5.28
C ALA A 219 1.08 -23.55 5.91
N ALA A 220 1.52 -23.84 7.14
CA ALA A 220 2.30 -22.92 7.97
C ALA A 220 3.30 -22.17 7.09
N GLY A 221 3.21 -20.85 7.03
CA GLY A 221 4.06 -20.05 6.14
C GLY A 221 5.53 -20.39 6.44
N VAL A 222 6.40 -20.29 5.45
CA VAL A 222 7.82 -20.67 5.58
C VAL A 222 8.54 -19.97 6.75
N LEU A 223 7.98 -18.85 7.26
CA LEU A 223 8.45 -18.15 8.46
C LEU A 223 7.44 -18.23 9.63
N ALA A 224 6.51 -19.19 9.62
CA ALA A 224 5.52 -19.34 10.68
C ALA A 224 6.19 -19.59 12.04
N GLY A 225 5.74 -18.86 13.06
CA GLY A 225 6.29 -18.92 14.41
C GLY A 225 7.61 -18.15 14.60
N LYS A 226 8.22 -17.61 13.54
CA LYS A 226 9.42 -16.78 13.63
C LYS A 226 9.10 -15.35 13.96
N HIS A 227 9.92 -14.72 14.78
CA HIS A 227 9.91 -13.28 15.03
C HIS A 227 11.00 -12.61 14.22
N VAL A 228 10.61 -11.76 13.28
CA VAL A 228 11.51 -11.02 12.38
C VAL A 228 11.51 -9.55 12.79
N VAL A 229 12.68 -9.00 13.08
CA VAL A 229 12.87 -7.56 13.35
C VAL A 229 13.51 -6.92 12.14
N ILE A 230 12.93 -5.81 11.67
CA ILE A 230 13.42 -5.11 10.48
C ILE A 230 13.66 -3.64 10.84
N THR A 231 14.82 -3.11 10.50
CA THR A 231 15.09 -1.68 10.62
C THR A 231 14.87 -0.99 9.28
N ALA A 232 14.25 0.19 9.22
CA ALA A 232 13.94 0.87 7.96
C ALA A 232 14.02 2.40 8.08
N GLY A 233 14.26 3.06 6.94
CA GLY A 233 14.33 4.51 6.88
C GLY A 233 15.66 5.07 7.40
N PRO A 234 15.80 6.41 7.43
CA PRO A 234 17.01 7.08 7.92
C PRO A 234 16.94 7.30 9.43
N THR A 235 18.12 7.46 10.08
CA THR A 235 18.17 8.16 11.37
C THR A 235 18.33 9.66 11.15
N ARG A 236 17.93 10.44 12.16
CA ARG A 236 18.13 11.89 12.23
C ARG A 236 18.93 12.22 13.49
N GLU A 237 20.11 12.76 13.28
CA GLU A 237 21.00 13.16 14.39
C GLU A 237 20.90 14.67 14.58
N ALA A 238 20.24 15.08 15.65
CA ALA A 238 20.00 16.49 15.91
C ALA A 238 21.29 17.29 16.09
N LEU A 239 21.34 18.49 15.52
CA LEU A 239 22.37 19.52 15.74
C LEU A 239 21.86 20.58 16.72
N ASP A 240 20.59 20.95 16.57
CA ASP A 240 19.85 21.88 17.41
C ASP A 240 18.33 21.56 17.29
N PRO A 241 17.41 22.28 17.95
CA PRO A 241 15.97 22.01 17.86
C PRO A 241 15.37 22.08 16.44
N VAL A 242 16.10 22.62 15.46
CA VAL A 242 15.60 22.89 14.11
C VAL A 242 16.32 22.05 13.03
N ARG A 243 17.60 21.71 13.25
CA ARG A 243 18.47 21.09 12.23
C ARG A 243 19.00 19.75 12.68
N TYR A 244 19.17 18.85 11.73
CA TYR A 244 19.74 17.51 11.94
C TYR A 244 20.57 17.07 10.74
N VAL A 245 21.44 16.08 10.95
CA VAL A 245 22.12 15.31 9.91
C VAL A 245 21.34 14.02 9.70
N SER A 246 21.20 13.61 8.44
CA SER A 246 20.47 12.40 8.07
C SER A 246 20.99 11.85 6.73
N ASN A 247 20.67 10.60 6.44
CA ASN A 247 20.94 9.94 5.17
C ASN A 247 19.72 10.00 4.24
N HIS A 248 19.95 9.95 2.94
CA HIS A 248 18.91 9.82 1.95
C HIS A 248 18.36 8.39 1.95
N SER A 249 17.27 8.14 2.66
CA SER A 249 16.57 6.86 2.64
C SER A 249 15.06 7.08 2.67
N SER A 250 14.35 6.46 1.75
CA SER A 250 12.87 6.48 1.71
C SER A 250 12.24 5.43 2.62
N GLY A 251 13.00 4.43 3.08
CA GLY A 251 12.50 3.29 3.86
C GLY A 251 11.80 2.21 3.03
N LYS A 252 11.51 2.43 1.74
CA LYS A 252 10.70 1.55 0.89
C LYS A 252 11.15 0.08 0.93
N MET A 253 12.45 -0.23 0.93
CA MET A 253 12.93 -1.61 0.94
C MET A 253 12.62 -2.32 2.26
N GLY A 254 12.83 -1.66 3.40
CA GLY A 254 12.52 -2.23 4.71
C GLY A 254 11.02 -2.44 4.92
N PHE A 255 10.18 -1.56 4.40
CA PHE A 255 8.72 -1.72 4.43
C PHE A 255 8.26 -2.86 3.53
N ALA A 256 8.80 -3.01 2.32
CA ALA A 256 8.51 -4.14 1.44
C ALA A 256 8.94 -5.49 2.08
N LEU A 257 10.09 -5.53 2.75
CA LEU A 257 10.52 -6.71 3.50
C LEU A 257 9.60 -7.03 4.68
N ALA A 258 9.11 -6.01 5.40
CA ALA A 258 8.17 -6.20 6.48
C ALA A 258 6.86 -6.83 5.98
N GLU A 259 6.36 -6.39 4.84
CA GLU A 259 5.20 -6.98 4.18
C GLU A 259 5.46 -8.42 3.71
N ALA A 260 6.59 -8.68 3.03
CA ALA A 260 6.94 -10.00 2.55
C ALA A 260 7.16 -11.02 3.69
N CYS A 261 7.84 -10.64 4.78
CA CYS A 261 8.03 -11.51 5.95
C CYS A 261 6.69 -11.79 6.66
N GLN A 262 5.83 -10.78 6.80
CA GLN A 262 4.49 -10.95 7.37
C GLN A 262 3.65 -11.88 6.48
N ALA A 263 3.67 -11.70 5.16
CA ALA A 263 3.01 -12.58 4.20
C ALA A 263 3.54 -14.02 4.25
N ALA A 264 4.83 -14.21 4.58
CA ALA A 264 5.44 -15.52 4.81
C ALA A 264 5.09 -16.14 6.18
N GLY A 265 4.29 -15.50 7.01
CA GLY A 265 3.76 -15.99 8.29
C GLY A 265 4.57 -15.58 9.51
N ALA A 266 5.57 -14.70 9.39
CA ALA A 266 6.34 -14.22 10.53
C ALA A 266 5.55 -13.22 11.37
N ARG A 267 5.84 -13.15 12.68
CA ARG A 267 5.56 -11.98 13.49
C ARG A 267 6.63 -10.93 13.19
N VAL A 268 6.24 -9.76 12.71
CA VAL A 268 7.16 -8.73 12.26
C VAL A 268 7.11 -7.50 13.18
N THR A 269 8.27 -7.05 13.66
CA THR A 269 8.46 -5.75 14.32
C THR A 269 9.36 -4.86 13.45
N LEU A 270 8.83 -3.72 13.01
CA LEU A 270 9.48 -2.76 12.13
C LEU A 270 9.97 -1.54 12.94
N LEU A 271 11.29 -1.40 13.08
CA LEU A 271 11.93 -0.22 13.67
C LEU A 271 12.11 0.85 12.58
N ALA A 272 11.23 1.83 12.54
CA ALA A 272 11.17 2.80 11.45
C ALA A 272 11.70 4.18 11.86
N GLY A 273 12.71 4.65 11.14
CA GLY A 273 13.11 6.05 11.14
C GLY A 273 12.04 6.95 10.52
N PRO A 274 12.25 8.30 10.55
CA PRO A 274 11.25 9.25 10.07
C PRO A 274 10.99 9.14 8.56
N VAL A 275 9.92 8.44 8.19
CA VAL A 275 9.42 8.27 6.83
C VAL A 275 7.90 8.44 6.81
N SER A 276 7.34 8.80 5.65
CA SER A 276 5.89 9.00 5.45
C SER A 276 5.13 7.75 5.00
N LEU A 277 5.80 6.58 4.96
CA LEU A 277 5.18 5.33 4.55
C LEU A 277 4.19 4.82 5.60
N SER A 278 3.03 4.33 5.16
CA SER A 278 2.05 3.65 6.00
C SER A 278 2.61 2.33 6.52
N THR A 279 2.24 1.95 7.73
CA THR A 279 2.64 0.67 8.32
C THR A 279 1.93 -0.47 7.58
N PRO A 280 2.65 -1.50 7.10
CA PRO A 280 2.00 -2.66 6.50
C PRO A 280 1.08 -3.36 7.49
N LEU A 281 -0.01 -3.95 6.97
CA LEU A 281 -1.00 -4.62 7.79
C LEU A 281 -0.39 -5.81 8.56
N GLY A 282 -0.72 -5.95 9.84
CA GLY A 282 -0.20 -7.02 10.69
C GLY A 282 1.25 -6.85 11.13
N VAL A 283 1.89 -5.72 10.85
CA VAL A 283 3.24 -5.37 11.27
C VAL A 283 3.20 -4.44 12.48
N GLU A 284 3.90 -4.80 13.55
CA GLU A 284 4.13 -3.92 14.70
C GLU A 284 5.19 -2.87 14.33
N ARG A 285 4.85 -1.57 14.38
CA ARG A 285 5.80 -0.49 14.10
C ARG A 285 6.23 0.23 15.37
N ILE A 286 7.53 0.39 15.52
CA ILE A 286 8.15 1.22 16.56
C ILE A 286 8.90 2.34 15.84
N ASN A 287 8.50 3.59 16.10
CA ASN A 287 9.18 4.75 15.55
C ASN A 287 10.45 5.05 16.34
N ILE A 288 11.55 5.30 15.63
CA ILE A 288 12.82 5.74 16.17
C ILE A 288 13.24 7.05 15.50
N ILE A 289 14.11 7.82 16.09
CA ILE A 289 14.63 9.05 15.51
C ILE A 289 16.13 8.95 15.27
N SER A 290 16.92 8.62 16.29
CA SER A 290 18.38 8.59 16.24
C SER A 290 18.94 7.17 16.17
N ALA A 291 20.24 7.05 15.88
CA ALA A 291 20.97 5.78 15.96
C ALA A 291 20.96 5.19 17.37
N ARG A 292 20.93 6.04 18.41
CA ARG A 292 20.82 5.60 19.81
C ARG A 292 19.45 5.02 20.12
N ASP A 293 18.38 5.65 19.64
CA ASP A 293 17.01 5.13 19.79
C ASP A 293 16.88 3.78 19.09
N LEU A 294 17.45 3.66 17.90
CA LEU A 294 17.46 2.43 17.12
C LEU A 294 18.19 1.32 17.88
N LEU A 295 19.36 1.61 18.44
CA LEU A 295 20.11 0.64 19.24
C LEU A 295 19.32 0.19 20.46
N ALA A 296 18.83 1.11 21.26
CA ALA A 296 18.06 0.80 22.48
C ALA A 296 16.80 -0.02 22.20
N ALA A 297 16.09 0.29 21.11
CA ALA A 297 14.91 -0.47 20.68
C ALA A 297 15.31 -1.88 20.21
N SER A 298 16.41 -2.00 19.46
CA SER A 298 16.92 -3.27 18.95
C SER A 298 17.36 -4.20 20.09
N GLU A 299 18.15 -3.71 21.04
CA GLU A 299 18.61 -4.48 22.21
C GLU A 299 17.43 -5.00 23.04
N ARG A 300 16.44 -4.14 23.33
CA ARG A 300 15.24 -4.53 24.08
C ARG A 300 14.49 -5.67 23.41
N ILE A 301 14.34 -5.65 22.07
CA ILE A 301 13.63 -6.70 21.34
C ILE A 301 14.45 -7.98 21.29
N VAL A 302 15.75 -7.88 21.07
CA VAL A 302 16.65 -9.05 21.03
C VAL A 302 16.74 -9.69 22.42
N ASP A 303 16.71 -8.93 23.50
CA ASP A 303 16.62 -9.46 24.88
C ASP A 303 15.33 -10.26 25.11
N ALA A 304 14.22 -9.78 24.57
CA ALA A 304 12.94 -10.49 24.61
C ALA A 304 12.90 -11.73 23.69
N GLY A 305 13.82 -11.83 22.73
CA GLY A 305 13.96 -12.93 21.76
C GLY A 305 13.38 -12.58 20.38
N CYS A 306 14.23 -12.66 19.35
CA CYS A 306 13.81 -12.65 17.95
C CYS A 306 14.67 -13.67 17.18
N ASP A 307 14.12 -14.18 16.07
CA ASP A 307 14.78 -15.22 15.26
C ASP A 307 15.67 -14.60 14.18
N VAL A 308 15.21 -13.49 13.58
CA VAL A 308 15.87 -12.83 12.45
C VAL A 308 15.92 -11.33 12.65
N PHE A 309 17.05 -10.71 12.35
CA PHE A 309 17.24 -9.25 12.38
C PHE A 309 17.72 -8.76 11.02
N ILE A 310 16.90 -7.95 10.35
CA ILE A 310 17.17 -7.43 8.99
C ILE A 310 17.51 -5.94 9.09
N ALA A 311 18.76 -5.60 8.83
CA ALA A 311 19.28 -4.25 8.96
C ALA A 311 19.25 -3.49 7.62
N THR A 312 18.13 -2.79 7.32
CA THR A 312 17.98 -1.99 6.09
C THR A 312 17.98 -0.48 6.34
N ALA A 313 17.98 -0.05 7.62
CA ALA A 313 18.01 1.37 7.97
C ALA A 313 19.30 2.04 7.51
N ALA A 314 19.20 3.26 7.02
CA ALA A 314 20.33 4.12 6.70
C ALA A 314 20.73 4.92 7.96
N VAL A 315 21.56 4.31 8.79
CA VAL A 315 22.04 4.88 10.04
C VAL A 315 23.18 5.87 9.75
N ALA A 316 23.11 7.08 10.32
CA ALA A 316 24.19 8.05 10.22
C ALA A 316 25.43 7.58 11.02
N ASP A 317 26.60 7.59 10.40
CA ASP A 317 27.85 7.16 11.04
C ASP A 317 28.29 8.08 12.19
N TYR A 318 27.91 9.36 12.12
CA TYR A 318 28.30 10.40 13.05
C TYR A 318 27.10 11.19 13.56
N ARG A 319 27.21 11.69 14.79
CA ARG A 319 26.28 12.66 15.40
C ARG A 319 27.04 13.83 15.99
N ALA A 320 26.38 14.93 16.26
CA ALA A 320 26.98 16.03 17.01
C ALA A 320 27.41 15.55 18.40
N GLU A 321 28.61 15.96 18.84
CA GLU A 321 29.10 15.69 20.21
C GLU A 321 28.19 16.33 21.24
N HIS A 322 27.76 17.58 20.99
CA HIS A 322 26.82 18.35 21.80
C HIS A 322 25.66 18.84 20.93
N ILE A 323 24.44 18.58 21.36
CA ILE A 323 23.23 19.12 20.75
C ILE A 323 22.98 20.49 21.37
N ALA A 324 22.92 21.55 20.56
CA ALA A 324 22.63 22.88 21.05
C ALA A 324 21.17 22.99 21.55
N GLU A 325 20.96 23.52 22.77
CA GLU A 325 19.64 23.71 23.35
C GLU A 325 18.81 24.77 22.59
N GLN A 326 19.48 25.70 21.95
CA GLN A 326 18.90 26.79 21.16
C GLN A 326 19.33 26.67 19.70
N LYS A 327 18.49 27.19 18.79
CA LYS A 327 18.86 27.27 17.36
C LYS A 327 20.21 28.00 17.21
N ILE A 328 21.22 27.33 16.64
CA ILE A 328 22.53 27.89 16.40
C ILE A 328 22.39 29.13 15.50
N LYS A 329 22.77 30.29 16.00
CA LYS A 329 22.72 31.55 15.24
C LYS A 329 23.85 31.61 14.22
N LYS A 330 23.59 32.23 13.09
CA LYS A 330 24.57 32.44 12.04
C LYS A 330 25.66 33.39 12.58
N GLN A 331 26.91 32.91 12.61
CA GLN A 331 28.08 33.69 13.04
C GLN A 331 29.15 33.50 11.97
N GLY A 332 29.32 34.50 11.10
CA GLY A 332 30.29 34.44 10.00
C GLY A 332 29.82 33.57 8.82
N ASP A 333 30.77 33.23 7.95
CA ASP A 333 30.56 32.52 6.69
C ASP A 333 30.72 31.00 6.80
N SER A 334 31.18 30.49 7.94
CA SER A 334 31.39 29.07 8.19
C SER A 334 30.87 28.67 9.56
N LEU A 335 30.50 27.38 9.69
CA LEU A 335 30.13 26.74 10.93
C LEU A 335 30.93 25.45 11.10
N THR A 336 31.69 25.34 12.20
CA THR A 336 32.41 24.12 12.56
C THR A 336 31.62 23.35 13.61
N LEU A 337 31.40 22.06 13.38
CA LEU A 337 30.72 21.15 14.30
C LEU A 337 31.65 19.99 14.63
N THR A 338 31.80 19.70 15.93
CA THR A 338 32.48 18.47 16.38
C THR A 338 31.50 17.29 16.28
N MET A 339 31.90 16.29 15.51
CA MET A 339 31.10 15.09 15.28
C MET A 339 31.78 13.89 15.92
N VAL A 340 31.00 13.04 16.60
CA VAL A 340 31.47 11.79 17.22
C VAL A 340 30.75 10.61 16.59
N LYS A 341 31.39 9.42 16.59
CA LYS A 341 30.80 8.21 16.01
C LYS A 341 29.51 7.81 16.70
N ASN A 342 28.54 7.39 15.92
CA ASN A 342 27.37 6.68 16.40
C ASN A 342 27.73 5.22 16.78
N PRO A 343 26.95 4.59 17.66
CA PRO A 343 27.11 3.17 17.90
C PRO A 343 26.81 2.37 16.64
N ASP A 344 27.60 1.33 16.41
CA ASP A 344 27.35 0.37 15.32
C ASP A 344 26.25 -0.62 15.75
N VAL A 345 25.00 -0.31 15.41
CA VAL A 345 23.84 -1.11 15.78
C VAL A 345 24.00 -2.56 15.32
N VAL A 346 24.39 -2.76 14.07
CA VAL A 346 24.53 -4.10 13.46
C VAL A 346 25.58 -4.92 14.19
N ALA A 347 26.78 -4.35 14.42
CA ALA A 347 27.86 -5.04 15.11
C ALA A 347 27.50 -5.30 16.61
N THR A 348 26.75 -4.42 17.24
CA THR A 348 26.29 -4.62 18.62
C THR A 348 25.31 -5.78 18.72
N ILE A 349 24.29 -5.81 17.88
CA ILE A 349 23.30 -6.88 17.86
C ILE A 349 23.94 -8.23 17.44
N ALA A 350 24.85 -8.23 16.49
CA ALA A 350 25.56 -9.43 16.05
C ALA A 350 26.43 -10.07 17.16
N LYS A 351 26.85 -9.29 18.14
CA LYS A 351 27.61 -9.76 19.33
C LYS A 351 26.75 -10.05 20.55
N HIS A 352 25.44 -9.86 20.44
CA HIS A 352 24.53 -10.02 21.58
C HIS A 352 24.46 -11.49 22.02
N ALA A 353 24.26 -11.77 23.32
CA ALA A 353 24.19 -13.13 23.86
C ALA A 353 23.04 -13.95 23.25
N LYS A 354 21.93 -13.29 22.90
CA LYS A 354 20.79 -13.89 22.18
C LYS A 354 20.78 -13.47 20.70
N ARG A 355 21.92 -13.55 20.06
CA ARG A 355 22.11 -13.15 18.66
C ARG A 355 21.11 -13.82 17.73
N PRO A 356 20.28 -13.06 16.96
CA PRO A 356 19.42 -13.62 15.92
C PRO A 356 20.21 -13.96 14.64
N PHE A 357 19.54 -14.53 13.64
CA PHE A 357 20.06 -14.58 12.27
C PHE A 357 20.15 -13.15 11.72
N MET A 358 21.34 -12.73 11.30
CA MET A 358 21.66 -11.34 10.96
C MET A 358 21.73 -11.13 9.45
N ILE A 359 20.87 -10.25 8.91
CA ILE A 359 20.90 -9.85 7.51
C ILE A 359 21.29 -8.38 7.42
N GLY A 360 22.40 -8.11 6.71
CA GLY A 360 22.87 -6.78 6.41
C GLY A 360 22.48 -6.31 5.01
N PHE A 361 22.47 -4.99 4.82
CA PHE A 361 22.33 -4.37 3.51
C PHE A 361 23.56 -3.50 3.22
N ALA A 362 24.00 -3.51 1.97
CA ALA A 362 25.09 -2.67 1.51
C ALA A 362 24.76 -2.05 0.15
N ALA A 363 25.27 -0.84 -0.05
CA ALA A 363 25.24 -0.13 -1.32
C ALA A 363 26.69 0.09 -1.75
N GLU A 364 27.10 -0.52 -2.85
CA GLU A 364 28.47 -0.49 -3.32
C GLU A 364 28.53 -0.03 -4.78
N THR A 365 29.61 0.64 -5.16
CA THR A 365 29.83 1.12 -6.53
C THR A 365 30.86 0.27 -7.27
N GLU A 366 31.81 -0.32 -6.56
CA GLU A 366 32.93 -1.10 -7.11
C GLU A 366 33.27 -2.28 -6.21
N GLN A 367 33.85 -3.34 -6.75
CA GLN A 367 34.35 -4.53 -6.01
C GLN A 367 33.32 -5.11 -5.01
N MET A 368 32.03 -5.14 -5.39
CA MET A 368 30.89 -5.51 -4.55
C MET A 368 31.15 -6.79 -3.75
N GLU A 369 31.67 -7.86 -4.37
CA GLU A 369 31.87 -9.15 -3.70
C GLU A 369 32.93 -9.04 -2.59
N THR A 370 34.05 -8.36 -2.84
CA THR A 370 35.11 -8.19 -1.84
C THR A 370 34.62 -7.41 -0.62
N TYR A 371 33.90 -6.30 -0.86
CA TYR A 371 33.34 -5.51 0.24
C TYR A 371 32.19 -6.22 0.98
N ALA A 372 31.35 -6.99 0.26
CA ALA A 372 30.28 -7.77 0.87
C ALA A 372 30.83 -8.84 1.81
N ARG A 373 31.83 -9.62 1.35
CA ARG A 373 32.47 -10.65 2.18
C ARG A 373 33.19 -10.03 3.38
N GLY A 374 33.92 -8.93 3.19
CA GLY A 374 34.56 -8.21 4.29
C GLY A 374 33.55 -7.72 5.35
N LYS A 375 32.34 -7.30 4.93
CA LYS A 375 31.27 -6.91 5.87
C LYS A 375 30.60 -8.12 6.54
N LEU A 376 30.41 -9.24 5.83
CA LEU A 376 29.92 -10.49 6.44
C LEU A 376 30.80 -10.88 7.64
N ASP A 377 32.13 -10.91 7.46
CA ASP A 377 33.06 -11.32 8.49
C ASP A 377 33.20 -10.27 9.60
N SER A 378 33.46 -9.03 9.26
CA SER A 378 33.73 -7.97 10.26
C SER A 378 32.52 -7.62 11.12
N LYS A 379 31.30 -7.77 10.60
CA LYS A 379 30.04 -7.52 11.32
C LYS A 379 29.32 -8.78 11.74
N LEU A 380 29.94 -9.94 11.57
CA LEU A 380 29.38 -11.25 11.94
C LEU A 380 27.97 -11.46 11.37
N LEU A 381 27.76 -11.14 10.11
CA LEU A 381 26.47 -11.34 9.45
C LEU A 381 26.31 -12.81 8.99
N ASP A 382 25.07 -13.24 8.84
CA ASP A 382 24.70 -14.52 8.24
C ASP A 382 24.49 -14.38 6.73
N MET A 383 23.92 -13.25 6.33
CA MET A 383 23.59 -12.93 4.97
C MET A 383 23.76 -11.42 4.72
N ILE A 384 24.16 -11.03 3.53
CA ILE A 384 24.21 -9.63 3.11
C ILE A 384 23.62 -9.46 1.70
N ALA A 385 22.71 -8.50 1.55
CA ALA A 385 22.14 -8.11 0.27
C ALA A 385 22.80 -6.80 -0.19
N CYS A 386 23.48 -6.86 -1.33
CA CYS A 386 24.22 -5.73 -1.90
C CYS A 386 23.53 -5.21 -3.16
N ASN A 387 23.25 -3.92 -3.24
CA ASN A 387 22.82 -3.27 -4.46
C ASN A 387 23.94 -2.46 -5.10
N ASP A 388 23.99 -2.47 -6.43
CA ASP A 388 24.90 -1.68 -7.22
C ASP A 388 24.31 -0.29 -7.43
N VAL A 389 24.80 0.69 -6.66
CA VAL A 389 24.34 2.08 -6.75
C VAL A 389 25.09 2.93 -7.79
N SER A 390 26.04 2.35 -8.54
CA SER A 390 26.63 3.02 -9.70
C SER A 390 25.62 3.20 -10.84
N ARG A 391 24.55 2.41 -10.84
CA ARG A 391 23.46 2.46 -11.82
C ARG A 391 22.43 3.50 -11.41
N GLY A 392 22.29 4.57 -12.18
CA GLY A 392 21.35 5.66 -11.89
C GLY A 392 19.86 5.31 -11.99
N ASP A 393 19.52 4.10 -12.45
CA ASP A 393 18.15 3.60 -12.64
C ASP A 393 17.63 2.78 -11.45
N ILE A 394 18.46 2.52 -10.43
CA ILE A 394 18.14 1.82 -9.18
C ILE A 394 18.75 2.57 -7.99
N GLY A 395 18.13 2.54 -6.83
CA GLY A 395 18.66 3.22 -5.64
C GLY A 395 17.63 3.58 -4.59
N PHE A 396 17.99 4.47 -3.67
CA PHE A 396 17.21 4.76 -2.45
C PHE A 396 15.80 5.31 -2.72
N ALA A 397 15.62 6.12 -3.77
CA ALA A 397 14.34 6.74 -4.11
C ALA A 397 13.53 5.96 -5.16
N SER A 398 14.17 5.07 -5.93
CA SER A 398 13.51 4.25 -6.97
C SER A 398 12.53 3.25 -6.36
N ASP A 399 11.50 2.86 -7.12
CA ASP A 399 10.60 1.76 -6.78
C ASP A 399 11.19 0.39 -7.15
N ASP A 400 12.17 0.39 -8.06
CA ASP A 400 12.89 -0.81 -8.48
C ASP A 400 14.21 -0.97 -7.72
N ASN A 401 14.69 -2.22 -7.65
CA ASN A 401 16.01 -2.56 -7.15
C ASN A 401 16.58 -3.78 -7.89
N ALA A 402 17.89 -3.96 -7.80
CA ALA A 402 18.62 -5.17 -8.22
C ALA A 402 19.67 -5.47 -7.15
N MET A 403 19.81 -6.71 -6.75
CA MET A 403 20.68 -7.07 -5.62
C MET A 403 21.47 -8.34 -5.90
N THR A 404 22.65 -8.46 -5.28
CA THR A 404 23.33 -9.72 -5.13
C THR A 404 23.40 -10.09 -3.67
N VAL A 405 22.94 -11.30 -3.36
CA VAL A 405 22.93 -11.86 -2.01
C VAL A 405 24.17 -12.74 -1.81
N PHE A 406 24.89 -12.51 -0.71
CA PHE A 406 26.00 -13.33 -0.28
C PHE A 406 25.71 -13.91 1.09
N TYR A 407 26.16 -15.13 1.32
CA TYR A 407 26.01 -15.85 2.59
C TYR A 407 27.36 -16.00 3.29
N ALA A 408 27.37 -16.11 4.60
CA ALA A 408 28.57 -16.47 5.34
C ALA A 408 28.99 -17.89 4.97
N ASP A 409 30.29 -18.14 4.90
CA ASP A 409 30.88 -19.41 4.40
C ASP A 409 30.39 -20.66 5.14
N ARG A 410 29.97 -20.49 6.40
CA ARG A 410 29.40 -21.59 7.22
C ARG A 410 28.10 -22.19 6.65
N TYR A 411 27.40 -21.51 5.76
CA TYR A 411 26.18 -22.02 5.12
C TYR A 411 26.45 -22.81 3.84
N GLY A 412 27.65 -22.70 3.24
CA GLY A 412 28.02 -23.42 2.03
C GLY A 412 27.19 -23.09 0.80
N LEU A 413 26.48 -21.92 0.84
CA LEU A 413 25.59 -21.48 -0.22
C LEU A 413 26.31 -20.56 -1.20
N GLU A 414 26.00 -20.72 -2.50
CA GLU A 414 26.48 -19.83 -3.54
C GLU A 414 25.73 -18.49 -3.49
N LYS A 415 26.36 -17.43 -4.04
CA LYS A 415 25.73 -16.14 -4.19
C LYS A 415 24.52 -16.21 -5.12
N VAL A 416 23.47 -15.45 -4.81
CA VAL A 416 22.24 -15.33 -5.61
C VAL A 416 22.14 -13.93 -6.21
N VAL A 417 21.93 -13.84 -7.54
CA VAL A 417 21.72 -12.57 -8.22
C VAL A 417 20.23 -12.37 -8.42
N LEU A 418 19.68 -11.32 -7.80
CA LEU A 418 18.30 -10.88 -7.96
C LEU A 418 18.26 -9.81 -9.05
N ALA A 419 17.65 -10.16 -10.19
CA ALA A 419 17.52 -9.25 -11.33
C ALA A 419 16.68 -8.03 -10.96
N LYS A 420 16.85 -6.93 -11.74
CA LYS A 420 16.06 -5.70 -11.55
C LYS A 420 14.57 -5.99 -11.54
N ALA A 421 13.91 -5.67 -10.45
CA ALA A 421 12.47 -5.81 -10.25
C ALA A 421 11.97 -4.79 -9.22
N ASN A 422 10.65 -4.67 -9.10
CA ASN A 422 10.02 -3.87 -8.06
C ASN A 422 10.47 -4.35 -6.65
N LYS A 423 10.60 -3.43 -5.70
CA LYS A 423 11.09 -3.71 -4.34
C LYS A 423 10.27 -4.77 -3.59
N HIS A 424 8.98 -4.92 -3.87
CA HIS A 424 8.17 -6.00 -3.29
C HIS A 424 8.60 -7.37 -3.81
N VAL A 425 8.85 -7.51 -5.13
CA VAL A 425 9.36 -8.74 -5.73
C VAL A 425 10.75 -9.08 -5.19
N ILE A 426 11.63 -8.10 -5.08
CA ILE A 426 12.97 -8.29 -4.47
C ILE A 426 12.84 -8.74 -3.01
N ALA A 427 11.90 -8.17 -2.25
CA ALA A 427 11.66 -8.57 -0.86
C ALA A 427 11.19 -10.03 -0.75
N GLU A 428 10.29 -10.50 -1.61
CA GLU A 428 9.85 -11.89 -1.66
C GLU A 428 11.00 -12.86 -1.99
N GLN A 429 11.84 -12.47 -2.96
CA GLN A 429 13.03 -13.24 -3.32
C GLN A 429 14.06 -13.29 -2.16
N LEU A 430 14.23 -12.20 -1.41
CA LEU A 430 15.08 -12.16 -0.22
C LEU A 430 14.56 -13.04 0.91
N VAL A 431 13.23 -13.12 1.10
CA VAL A 431 12.62 -14.10 2.03
C VAL A 431 12.92 -15.52 1.60
N THR A 432 12.88 -15.83 0.30
CA THR A 432 13.27 -17.14 -0.22
C THR A 432 14.75 -17.46 0.08
N CYS A 433 15.64 -16.49 -0.12
CA CYS A 433 17.06 -16.61 0.22
C CYS A 433 17.30 -16.84 1.73
N LEU A 434 16.51 -16.14 2.59
CA LEU A 434 16.57 -16.33 4.04
C LEU A 434 16.19 -17.77 4.45
N VAL A 435 15.11 -18.31 3.87
CA VAL A 435 14.66 -19.68 4.16
C VAL A 435 15.71 -20.69 3.76
N GLN A 436 16.33 -20.56 2.58
CA GLN A 436 17.42 -21.44 2.14
C GLN A 436 18.63 -21.46 3.07
N ALA A 437 18.89 -20.38 3.79
CA ALA A 437 19.98 -20.31 4.77
C ALA A 437 19.58 -20.83 6.16
N GLY A 438 18.27 -20.99 6.43
CA GLY A 438 17.73 -21.47 7.69
C GLY A 438 17.48 -22.98 7.74
N ASP A 439 17.51 -23.64 6.56
CA ASP A 439 17.43 -25.10 6.40
C ASP A 439 18.84 -25.74 6.53
#